data_3f5e4baa44b7af319628ffa81e20965c
#
_entry.id   3f5e4baa44b7af319628ffa81e20965c
#
_cell.length_a   1.000
_cell.length_b   1.000
_cell.length_c   1.000
_cell.angle_alpha   90.00
_cell.angle_beta   90.00
_cell.angle_gamma   90.00
#
_symmetry.space_group_name_H-M   'P 1'
#
loop_
_entity.id
_entity.type
_entity.pdbx_description
1 polymer ?
#
loop_
_entity_poly.entity_id
_entity_poly.type
_entity_poly.pdbx_seq_one_letter_code
_entity_poly.pdbx_strand_id
1 'polypeptide(L)'
;MKNHILETCVDSLISAIEAEKGGASRIELCSNLVIGGVSPSISLFRQVRKYTNLKVRVLLRPRYGDYCYNNYEFEELKEQVEMFREEGADGVVVGILNPDGTLNLEQLAKLKQVANSMEIALHRAFDMCIHIHAQNTPSHGTGFF
;
A
#
# COMPACT_ATOMS: atom_id res chain seq x y z
N MET A 1 13.55 21.40 -13.69
CA MET A 1 13.98 20.55 -12.54
C MET A 1 13.02 19.38 -12.43
N LYS A 2 13.51 18.16 -12.27
CA LYS A 2 12.63 17.03 -11.95
C LYS A 2 12.07 17.26 -10.56
N ASN A 3 10.76 17.45 -10.43
CA ASN A 3 10.10 17.49 -9.12
C ASN A 3 10.20 16.09 -8.49
N HIS A 4 11.08 15.95 -7.51
CA HIS A 4 11.14 14.75 -6.71
C HIS A 4 9.98 14.74 -5.71
N ILE A 5 9.31 13.61 -5.57
CA ILE A 5 8.29 13.41 -4.54
C ILE A 5 9.00 12.86 -3.32
N LEU A 6 8.88 13.57 -2.19
CA LEU A 6 9.28 13.04 -0.88
C LEU A 6 8.08 12.34 -0.26
N GLU A 7 8.18 11.02 -0.11
CA GLU A 7 7.21 10.19 0.58
C GLU A 7 7.78 9.68 1.90
N THR A 8 7.01 9.77 2.97
CA THR A 8 7.41 9.38 4.32
C THR A 8 6.43 8.35 4.87
N CYS A 9 6.93 7.24 5.43
CA CYS A 9 6.10 6.28 6.18
C CYS A 9 5.78 6.86 7.55
N VAL A 10 4.50 6.86 7.92
CA VAL A 10 4.01 7.39 9.19
C VAL A 10 2.92 6.48 9.78
N ASP A 11 2.84 6.42 11.11
CA ASP A 11 1.84 5.62 11.82
C ASP A 11 1.05 6.41 12.87
N SER A 12 1.11 7.73 12.81
CA SER A 12 0.35 8.62 13.68
C SER A 12 0.02 9.94 13.00
N LEU A 13 -1.00 10.64 13.50
CA LEU A 13 -1.35 11.98 13.03
C LEU A 13 -0.19 12.98 13.26
N ILE A 14 0.47 12.89 14.41
CA ILE A 14 1.59 13.79 14.73
C ILE A 14 2.73 13.60 13.71
N SER A 15 3.10 12.34 13.41
CA SER A 15 4.13 12.06 12.41
C SER A 15 3.74 12.56 11.02
N ALA A 16 2.46 12.48 10.64
CA ALA A 16 1.97 13.00 9.36
C ALA A 16 2.10 14.54 9.30
N ILE A 17 1.72 15.24 10.37
CA ILE A 17 1.86 16.71 10.47
C ILE A 17 3.34 17.12 10.40
N GLU A 18 4.22 16.44 11.11
CA GLU A 18 5.66 16.76 11.09
C GLU A 18 6.29 16.43 9.72
N ALA A 19 5.84 15.36 9.04
CA ALA A 19 6.27 15.07 7.68
C ALA A 19 5.89 16.19 6.70
N GLU A 20 4.66 16.73 6.79
CA GLU A 20 4.21 17.86 5.97
C GLU A 20 5.06 19.09 6.23
N LYS A 21 5.31 19.45 7.50
CA LYS A 21 6.20 20.56 7.87
C LYS A 21 7.63 20.37 7.36
N GLY A 22 8.10 19.12 7.32
CA GLY A 22 9.41 18.75 6.79
C GLY A 22 9.50 18.76 5.26
N GLY A 23 8.40 19.08 4.56
CA GLY A 23 8.37 19.20 3.10
C GLY A 23 7.97 17.93 2.36
N ALA A 24 7.46 16.90 3.04
CA ALA A 24 6.83 15.77 2.37
C ALA A 24 5.60 16.24 1.60
N SER A 25 5.40 15.70 0.41
CA SER A 25 4.19 15.94 -0.40
C SER A 25 3.26 14.72 -0.41
N ARG A 26 3.75 13.58 0.06
CA ARG A 26 3.02 12.31 0.15
C ARG A 26 3.47 11.53 1.38
N ILE A 27 2.56 10.74 1.93
CA ILE A 27 2.86 9.77 2.99
C ILE A 27 2.36 8.39 2.60
N GLU A 28 3.05 7.37 3.14
CA GLU A 28 2.53 6.02 3.29
C GLU A 28 2.01 5.87 4.71
N LEU A 29 0.70 5.84 4.86
CA LEU A 29 0.04 5.73 6.16
C LEU A 29 -0.11 4.26 6.55
N CYS A 30 0.36 3.92 7.72
CA CYS A 30 0.29 2.57 8.28
C CYS A 30 -0.01 2.62 9.79
N SER A 31 -0.02 1.48 10.43
CA SER A 31 0.04 1.33 11.88
C SER A 31 1.22 0.45 12.25
N ASN A 32 1.70 0.59 13.49
CA ASN A 32 2.72 -0.30 14.06
C ASN A 32 3.99 -0.44 13.20
N LEU A 33 4.63 0.67 12.85
CA LEU A 33 5.90 0.70 12.11
C LEU A 33 6.99 -0.16 12.76
N VAL A 34 6.96 -0.31 14.08
CA VAL A 34 7.92 -1.12 14.85
C VAL A 34 7.96 -2.59 14.41
N ILE A 35 6.86 -3.12 13.89
CA ILE A 35 6.77 -4.49 13.34
C ILE A 35 6.76 -4.51 11.80
N GLY A 36 7.16 -3.42 11.17
CA GLY A 36 7.20 -3.28 9.72
C GLY A 36 5.91 -2.77 9.08
N GLY A 37 4.95 -2.30 9.88
CA GLY A 37 3.69 -1.74 9.44
C GLY A 37 2.60 -2.79 9.15
N VAL A 38 1.37 -2.43 9.50
CA VAL A 38 0.13 -3.12 9.12
C VAL A 38 -0.90 -2.07 8.71
N SER A 39 -2.06 -2.50 8.22
CA SER A 39 -3.14 -1.59 7.80
C SER A 39 -3.54 -0.62 8.92
N PRO A 40 -3.65 0.67 8.65
CA PRO A 40 -4.09 1.65 9.62
C PRO A 40 -5.61 1.60 9.82
N SER A 41 -6.07 2.18 10.92
CA SER A 41 -7.51 2.36 11.12
C SER A 41 -8.05 3.46 10.19
N ILE A 42 -9.31 3.31 9.80
CA ILE A 42 -10.03 4.34 9.03
C ILE A 42 -10.12 5.67 9.78
N SER A 43 -10.22 5.61 11.12
CA SER A 43 -10.25 6.82 11.96
C SER A 43 -8.93 7.60 11.88
N LEU A 44 -7.78 6.93 11.87
CA LEU A 44 -6.49 7.57 11.69
C LEU A 44 -6.40 8.23 10.30
N PHE A 45 -6.82 7.52 9.24
CA PHE A 45 -6.85 8.07 7.89
C PHE A 45 -7.69 9.35 7.81
N ARG A 46 -8.91 9.33 8.38
CA ARG A 46 -9.81 10.51 8.42
C ARG A 46 -9.18 11.68 9.17
N GLN A 47 -8.48 11.44 10.28
CA GLN A 47 -7.79 12.50 11.01
C GLN A 47 -6.63 13.09 10.19
N VAL A 48 -5.84 12.25 9.52
CA VAL A 48 -4.77 12.72 8.63
C VAL A 48 -5.33 13.60 7.51
N ARG A 49 -6.41 13.15 6.84
CA ARG A 49 -7.09 13.95 5.81
C ARG A 49 -7.64 15.28 6.31
N LYS A 50 -8.07 15.32 7.57
CA LYS A 50 -8.62 16.54 8.18
C LYS A 50 -7.54 17.59 8.49
N TYR A 51 -6.34 17.16 8.88
CA TYR A 51 -5.32 18.05 9.44
C TYR A 51 -4.09 18.23 8.54
N THR A 52 -4.03 17.56 7.38
CA THR A 52 -2.93 17.71 6.40
C THR A 52 -3.47 17.84 4.98
N ASN A 53 -2.63 18.39 4.09
CA ASN A 53 -2.91 18.44 2.65
C ASN A 53 -2.09 17.41 1.85
N LEU A 54 -1.50 16.44 2.55
CA LEU A 54 -0.66 15.41 1.95
C LEU A 54 -1.46 14.47 1.05
N LYS A 55 -0.83 13.99 -0.01
CA LYS A 55 -1.30 12.78 -0.68
C LYS A 55 -1.08 11.58 0.24
N VAL A 56 -2.08 10.70 0.34
CA VAL A 56 -2.05 9.56 1.25
C VAL A 56 -2.16 8.27 0.47
N ARG A 57 -1.10 7.50 0.47
CA ARG A 57 -1.12 6.07 0.17
C ARG A 57 -1.29 5.30 1.47
N VAL A 58 -2.11 4.26 1.46
CA VAL A 58 -2.42 3.47 2.65
C VAL A 58 -1.77 2.10 2.52
N LEU A 59 -0.95 1.72 3.49
CA LEU A 59 -0.43 0.36 3.57
C LEU A 59 -1.57 -0.60 3.91
N LEU A 60 -1.77 -1.62 3.09
CA LEU A 60 -2.72 -2.69 3.35
C LEU A 60 -1.98 -3.99 3.58
N ARG A 61 -1.89 -4.36 4.83
CA ARG A 61 -1.27 -5.58 5.34
C ARG A 61 -2.06 -6.05 6.54
N PRO A 62 -2.82 -7.15 6.44
CA PRO A 62 -3.76 -7.55 7.50
C PRO A 62 -3.05 -7.99 8.79
N ARG A 63 -1.84 -8.52 8.69
CA ARG A 63 -1.04 -8.98 9.83
C ARG A 63 0.46 -8.86 9.58
N TYR A 64 1.24 -8.91 10.64
CA TYR A 64 2.70 -9.09 10.56
C TYR A 64 3.07 -10.53 10.14
N GLY A 65 4.34 -10.77 9.87
CA GLY A 65 4.86 -12.06 9.41
C GLY A 65 5.06 -12.09 7.91
N ASP A 66 4.74 -13.22 7.29
CA ASP A 66 4.85 -13.41 5.85
C ASP A 66 3.81 -12.61 5.05
N TYR A 67 3.86 -12.75 3.75
CA TYR A 67 2.94 -12.11 2.80
C TYR A 67 2.07 -13.14 2.04
N CYS A 68 2.00 -14.37 2.57
CA CYS A 68 1.16 -15.44 2.04
C CYS A 68 -0.17 -15.43 2.78
N TYR A 69 -1.22 -14.94 2.14
CA TYR A 69 -2.52 -14.79 2.77
C TYR A 69 -3.47 -15.92 2.40
N ASN A 70 -4.26 -16.37 3.37
CA ASN A 70 -5.35 -17.27 3.12
C ASN A 70 -6.56 -16.54 2.49
N ASN A 71 -7.61 -17.27 2.15
CA ASN A 71 -8.77 -16.68 1.49
C ASN A 71 -9.48 -15.63 2.33
N TYR A 72 -9.53 -15.78 3.66
CA TYR A 72 -10.17 -14.82 4.55
C TYR A 72 -9.38 -13.52 4.63
N GLU A 73 -8.07 -13.61 4.77
CA GLU A 73 -7.16 -12.46 4.77
C GLU A 73 -7.17 -11.72 3.41
N PHE A 74 -7.33 -12.46 2.31
CA PHE A 74 -7.47 -11.86 1.00
C PHE A 74 -8.80 -11.13 0.81
N GLU A 75 -9.92 -11.69 1.30
CA GLU A 75 -11.21 -10.99 1.29
C GLU A 75 -11.15 -9.71 2.15
N GLU A 76 -10.51 -9.78 3.34
CA GLU A 76 -10.25 -8.59 4.17
C GLU A 76 -9.46 -7.52 3.41
N LEU A 77 -8.40 -7.90 2.68
CA LEU A 77 -7.65 -6.95 1.84
C LEU A 77 -8.51 -6.29 0.77
N LYS A 78 -9.39 -7.04 0.10
CA LYS A 78 -10.29 -6.48 -0.90
C LYS A 78 -11.25 -5.46 -0.29
N GLU A 79 -11.85 -5.79 0.85
CA GLU A 79 -12.73 -4.87 1.59
C GLU A 79 -11.97 -3.60 2.02
N GLN A 80 -10.72 -3.74 2.49
CA GLN A 80 -9.89 -2.59 2.85
C GLN A 80 -9.57 -1.71 1.63
N VAL A 81 -9.25 -2.29 0.47
CA VAL A 81 -9.02 -1.52 -0.77
C VAL A 81 -10.28 -0.72 -1.14
N GLU A 82 -11.44 -1.36 -1.10
CA GLU A 82 -12.73 -0.71 -1.41
C GLU A 82 -13.02 0.42 -0.41
N MET A 83 -12.91 0.14 0.88
CA MET A 83 -13.15 1.10 1.95
C MET A 83 -12.25 2.35 1.80
N PHE A 84 -10.94 2.19 1.62
CA PHE A 84 -10.05 3.33 1.47
C PHE A 84 -10.24 4.07 0.15
N ARG A 85 -10.63 3.39 -0.91
CA ARG A 85 -11.04 4.02 -2.17
C ARG A 85 -12.26 4.93 -1.95
N GLU A 86 -13.28 4.46 -1.26
CA GLU A 86 -14.50 5.24 -0.94
C GLU A 86 -14.20 6.43 -0.03
N GLU A 87 -13.24 6.29 0.89
CA GLU A 87 -12.77 7.39 1.74
C GLU A 87 -11.85 8.38 1.00
N GLY A 88 -11.53 8.13 -0.26
CA GLY A 88 -10.76 9.05 -1.09
C GLY A 88 -9.25 8.97 -0.87
N ALA A 89 -8.70 7.80 -0.55
CA ALA A 89 -7.26 7.59 -0.55
C ALA A 89 -6.67 7.83 -1.95
N ASP A 90 -5.47 8.40 -2.02
CA ASP A 90 -4.77 8.62 -3.30
C ASP A 90 -4.22 7.31 -3.85
N GLY A 91 -3.89 6.36 -2.99
CA GLY A 91 -3.40 5.05 -3.38
C GLY A 91 -3.37 4.05 -2.23
N VAL A 92 -3.08 2.81 -2.57
CA VAL A 92 -2.81 1.74 -1.62
C VAL A 92 -1.48 1.06 -1.93
N VAL A 93 -0.86 0.54 -0.89
CA VAL A 93 0.42 -0.19 -0.96
C VAL A 93 0.15 -1.61 -0.49
N VAL A 94 0.37 -2.58 -1.38
CA VAL A 94 0.00 -3.98 -1.17
C VAL A 94 1.16 -4.91 -1.56
N GLY A 95 1.07 -6.18 -1.20
CA GLY A 95 2.00 -7.20 -1.69
C GLY A 95 1.56 -8.57 -1.21
N ILE A 96 1.51 -9.53 -2.13
CA ILE A 96 1.05 -10.89 -1.87
C ILE A 96 2.02 -11.86 -2.53
N LEU A 97 2.50 -12.82 -1.76
CA LEU A 97 3.34 -13.91 -2.24
C LEU A 97 2.57 -15.23 -2.26
N ASN A 98 2.96 -16.09 -3.17
CA ASN A 98 2.62 -17.51 -3.14
C ASN A 98 3.52 -18.26 -2.12
N PRO A 99 3.14 -19.46 -1.67
CA PRO A 99 3.95 -20.26 -0.77
C PRO A 99 5.34 -20.60 -1.32
N ASP A 100 5.52 -20.59 -2.64
CA ASP A 100 6.81 -20.81 -3.32
C ASP A 100 7.69 -19.55 -3.37
N GLY A 101 7.23 -18.43 -2.81
CA GLY A 101 7.94 -17.15 -2.80
C GLY A 101 7.81 -16.31 -4.08
N THR A 102 6.98 -16.70 -5.03
CA THR A 102 6.65 -15.87 -6.20
C THR A 102 5.56 -14.87 -5.89
N LEU A 103 5.45 -13.78 -6.68
CA LEU A 103 4.33 -12.85 -6.54
C LEU A 103 3.00 -13.53 -6.93
N ASN A 104 1.97 -13.33 -6.12
CA ASN A 104 0.63 -13.79 -6.45
C ASN A 104 -0.05 -12.79 -7.40
N LEU A 105 0.30 -12.87 -8.68
CA LEU A 105 -0.18 -11.94 -9.70
C LEU A 105 -1.70 -11.99 -9.88
N GLU A 106 -2.34 -13.15 -9.66
CA GLU A 106 -3.79 -13.30 -9.76
C GLU A 106 -4.50 -12.46 -8.69
N GLN A 107 -4.10 -12.61 -7.42
CA GLN A 107 -4.68 -11.83 -6.32
C GLN A 107 -4.36 -10.34 -6.45
N LEU A 108 -3.13 -9.99 -6.84
CA LEU A 108 -2.75 -8.59 -7.10
C LEU A 108 -3.59 -7.97 -8.22
N ALA A 109 -3.85 -8.70 -9.31
CA ALA A 109 -4.73 -8.22 -10.38
C ALA A 109 -6.16 -7.97 -9.89
N LYS A 110 -6.69 -8.83 -9.02
CA LYS A 110 -8.02 -8.63 -8.40
C LYS A 110 -8.03 -7.36 -7.53
N LEU A 111 -7.00 -7.13 -6.71
CA LEU A 111 -6.88 -5.88 -5.92
C LEU A 111 -6.82 -4.65 -6.83
N LYS A 112 -6.10 -4.73 -7.96
CA LYS A 112 -6.05 -3.65 -8.96
C LYS A 112 -7.43 -3.33 -9.54
N GLN A 113 -8.24 -4.34 -9.83
CA GLN A 113 -9.62 -4.15 -10.29
C GLN A 113 -10.48 -3.42 -9.24
N VAL A 114 -10.37 -3.84 -7.96
CA VAL A 114 -11.10 -3.19 -6.85
C VAL A 114 -10.62 -1.76 -6.63
N ALA A 115 -9.32 -1.50 -6.73
CA ALA A 115 -8.75 -0.16 -6.61
C ALA A 115 -9.23 0.80 -7.72
N ASN A 116 -9.62 0.27 -8.88
CA ASN A 116 -10.09 1.04 -10.03
C ASN A 116 -9.08 2.13 -10.45
N SER A 117 -9.43 3.40 -10.33
CA SER A 117 -8.57 4.54 -10.65
C SER A 117 -7.58 4.93 -9.55
N MET A 118 -7.74 4.37 -8.35
CA MET A 118 -6.81 4.61 -7.24
C MET A 118 -5.43 4.02 -7.55
N GLU A 119 -4.36 4.72 -7.18
CA GLU A 119 -3.00 4.21 -7.36
C GLU A 119 -2.78 2.92 -6.54
N ILE A 120 -2.02 2.00 -7.11
CA ILE A 120 -1.58 0.80 -6.39
C ILE A 120 -0.06 0.67 -6.53
N ALA A 121 0.61 0.41 -5.41
CA ALA A 121 2.05 0.17 -5.36
C ALA A 121 2.36 -1.13 -4.63
N LEU A 122 3.50 -1.71 -4.92
CA LEU A 122 3.99 -2.88 -4.20
C LEU A 122 4.87 -2.44 -3.03
N HIS A 123 4.67 -3.07 -1.88
CA HIS A 123 5.56 -2.91 -0.73
C HIS A 123 6.73 -3.92 -0.78
N ARG A 124 7.51 -3.97 0.29
CA ARG A 124 8.71 -4.82 0.42
C ARG A 124 8.51 -6.33 0.22
N ALA A 125 7.28 -6.84 0.11
CA ALA A 125 7.04 -8.22 -0.33
C ALA A 125 7.70 -8.49 -1.68
N PHE A 126 7.81 -7.46 -2.54
CA PHE A 126 8.52 -7.54 -3.81
C PHE A 126 10.02 -7.87 -3.60
N ASP A 127 10.67 -7.30 -2.58
CA ASP A 127 12.08 -7.56 -2.27
C ASP A 127 12.32 -8.99 -1.76
N MET A 128 11.28 -9.61 -1.22
CA MET A 128 11.29 -11.00 -0.74
C MET A 128 10.94 -12.02 -1.82
N CYS A 129 10.56 -11.54 -3.01
CA CYS A 129 10.11 -12.39 -4.11
C CYS A 129 11.29 -13.14 -4.75
N ILE A 130 11.10 -14.42 -5.00
CA ILE A 130 12.01 -15.23 -5.82
C ILE A 130 11.80 -14.86 -7.29
N HIS A 131 12.87 -14.77 -8.07
CA HIS A 131 12.83 -14.47 -9.51
C HIS A 131 12.27 -13.09 -9.90
N ILE A 132 12.68 -12.04 -9.19
CA ILE A 132 12.31 -10.63 -9.49
C ILE A 132 12.51 -10.30 -10.98
N HIS A 133 13.60 -10.74 -11.59
CA HIS A 133 13.90 -10.46 -13.00
C HIS A 133 12.96 -11.14 -14.00
N ALA A 134 12.43 -12.32 -13.68
CA ALA A 134 11.51 -13.04 -14.54
C ALA A 134 10.08 -12.44 -14.55
N GLN A 135 9.73 -11.70 -13.53
CA GLN A 135 8.40 -11.10 -13.38
C GLN A 135 8.31 -9.69 -13.95
N ASN A 136 9.45 -9.07 -14.27
CA ASN A 136 9.53 -7.77 -14.93
C ASN A 136 9.51 -7.83 -16.46
N THR A 137 9.42 -9.02 -17.08
CA THR A 137 9.21 -9.12 -18.52
C THR A 137 7.76 -8.74 -18.84
N PRO A 138 7.50 -7.76 -19.72
CA PRO A 138 6.15 -7.37 -20.09
C PRO A 138 5.52 -8.47 -20.95
N SER A 139 4.77 -9.36 -20.33
CA SER A 139 3.77 -10.12 -21.01
C SER A 139 2.54 -9.23 -21.16
N HIS A 140 2.42 -8.61 -22.34
CA HIS A 140 1.23 -7.94 -22.86
C HIS A 140 0.16 -7.50 -21.84
N GLY A 141 0.19 -6.24 -21.41
CA GLY A 141 -1.02 -5.51 -21.05
C GLY A 141 -1.35 -5.32 -19.58
N THR A 142 -0.55 -5.77 -18.62
CA THR A 142 -0.75 -5.43 -17.20
C THR A 142 0.43 -4.60 -16.68
N GLY A 143 0.45 -3.33 -17.06
CA GLY A 143 1.38 -2.37 -16.48
C GLY A 143 1.05 -2.17 -15.00
N PHE A 144 1.82 -2.77 -14.11
CA PHE A 144 1.73 -2.54 -12.66
C PHE A 144 2.63 -1.38 -12.20
N PHE A 145 3.28 -0.65 -13.11
CA PHE A 145 4.13 0.49 -12.78
C PHE A 145 3.92 1.66 -13.73
#